data_d65f4fbd7658c01516f4b9793d2a04e3
#
_entry.id   d65f4fbd7658c01516f4b9793d2a04e3
#
_cell.length_a   1.000
_cell.length_b   1.000
_cell.length_c   1.000
_cell.angle_alpha   90.00
_cell.angle_beta   90.00
_cell.angle_gamma   90.00
#
_symmetry.space_group_name_H-M   'P 1'
#
loop_
_entity.id
_entity.type
_entity.pdbx_description
1 polymer ?
#
loop_
_entity_poly.entity_id
_entity_poly.type
_entity_poly.pdbx_seq_one_letter_code
_entity_poly.pdbx_strand_id
1 'polypeptide(L)'
;NGVIIVTTKRGSVGPARFSYNHTSKLTRRPRYTDKAVDLMNSQERVRFGKELADQHYKFAENMPMVGYEGALYRYQTGKASWEEFQDEVSWYEQVNTDWFDVLTRDTYSHDHTLSVSGGSEDIRYYVSLGYNHEDGVTKTTKTDRMTSMANLDINFMKNLQVRFALNANIQKKNHLQDNIDAMNYAYNTTRALPAFNEDGS
;
A
#
# COMPACT_ATOMS: atom_id res chain seq x y z
N ASN A 1 -5.95 -27.44 -23.78
CA ASN A 1 -5.69 -27.95 -22.43
C ASN A 1 -4.18 -27.84 -22.18
N GLY A 2 -3.75 -26.94 -21.29
CA GLY A 2 -2.35 -26.81 -20.90
C GLY A 2 -2.10 -27.49 -19.55
N VAL A 3 -0.94 -28.13 -19.38
CA VAL A 3 -0.49 -28.70 -18.11
C VAL A 3 0.66 -27.88 -17.59
N ILE A 4 0.57 -27.41 -16.33
CA ILE A 4 1.65 -26.75 -15.62
C ILE A 4 2.30 -27.77 -14.69
N ILE A 5 3.60 -28.05 -14.92
CA ILE A 5 4.37 -28.94 -14.05
C ILE A 5 5.25 -28.06 -13.16
N VAL A 6 5.06 -28.13 -11.84
CA VAL A 6 5.88 -27.43 -10.84
C VAL A 6 6.85 -28.44 -10.23
N THR A 7 8.16 -28.17 -10.39
CA THR A 7 9.23 -28.97 -9.79
C THR A 7 9.87 -28.20 -8.64
N THR A 8 9.84 -28.75 -7.44
CA THR A 8 10.50 -28.15 -6.25
C THR A 8 12.01 -28.47 -6.26
N LYS A 9 12.80 -27.58 -5.64
CA LYS A 9 14.23 -27.79 -5.45
C LYS A 9 14.47 -29.05 -4.60
N ARG A 10 15.46 -29.85 -5.00
CA ARG A 10 15.86 -31.08 -4.33
C ARG A 10 17.34 -31.06 -4.00
N GLY A 11 17.75 -31.95 -3.11
CA GLY A 11 19.15 -32.20 -2.80
C GLY A 11 19.91 -32.80 -3.97
N SER A 12 21.21 -32.57 -4.02
CA SER A 12 22.13 -33.19 -4.97
C SER A 12 23.22 -33.97 -4.22
N VAL A 13 23.81 -34.96 -4.86
CA VAL A 13 24.99 -35.67 -4.31
C VAL A 13 26.14 -34.70 -4.14
N GLY A 14 26.74 -34.69 -2.98
CA GLY A 14 27.88 -33.85 -2.63
C GLY A 14 27.83 -33.32 -1.21
N PRO A 15 28.86 -32.55 -0.81
CA PRO A 15 28.91 -31.95 0.52
C PRO A 15 27.79 -30.96 0.73
N ALA A 16 27.47 -30.70 2.02
CA ALA A 16 26.46 -29.71 2.38
C ALA A 16 26.83 -28.33 1.83
N ARG A 17 25.88 -27.71 1.10
CA ARG A 17 26.01 -26.37 0.55
C ARG A 17 24.98 -25.48 1.21
N PHE A 18 25.44 -24.37 1.78
CA PHE A 18 24.61 -23.34 2.38
C PHE A 18 24.44 -22.20 1.37
N SER A 19 23.25 -21.66 1.28
CA SER A 19 22.95 -20.48 0.48
C SER A 19 22.08 -19.52 1.29
N TYR A 20 22.47 -18.26 1.32
CA TYR A 20 21.69 -17.18 1.88
C TYR A 20 21.42 -16.13 0.81
N ASN A 21 20.16 -15.77 0.66
CA ASN A 21 19.74 -14.68 -0.23
C ASN A 21 19.02 -13.63 0.59
N HIS A 22 19.33 -12.38 0.30
CA HIS A 22 18.64 -11.23 0.86
C HIS A 22 18.26 -10.27 -0.26
N THR A 23 17.01 -9.79 -0.22
CA THR A 23 16.50 -8.78 -1.12
C THR A 23 15.90 -7.65 -0.30
N SER A 24 16.24 -6.41 -0.63
CA SER A 24 15.65 -5.21 -0.04
C SER A 24 14.95 -4.38 -1.11
N LYS A 25 13.81 -3.81 -0.76
CA LYS A 25 13.01 -2.95 -1.64
C LYS A 25 12.61 -1.69 -0.88
N LEU A 26 12.97 -0.54 -1.46
CA LEU A 26 12.48 0.77 -1.02
C LEU A 26 11.41 1.23 -2.02
N THR A 27 10.28 1.68 -1.52
CA THR A 27 9.21 2.23 -2.36
C THR A 27 8.84 3.60 -1.81
N ARG A 28 8.91 4.62 -2.65
CA ARG A 28 8.55 5.99 -2.30
C ARG A 28 7.03 6.19 -2.49
N ARG A 29 6.37 6.84 -1.53
CA ARG A 29 4.99 7.27 -1.66
C ARG A 29 4.83 8.33 -2.77
N PRO A 30 3.65 8.49 -3.38
CA PRO A 30 3.34 9.64 -4.23
C PRO A 30 3.45 10.95 -3.45
N ARG A 31 3.82 12.03 -4.14
CA ARG A 31 3.92 13.39 -3.59
C ARG A 31 3.31 14.38 -4.55
N TYR A 32 2.72 15.45 -4.05
CA TYR A 32 2.15 16.51 -4.89
C TYR A 32 3.21 17.23 -5.76
N THR A 33 4.49 17.07 -5.47
CA THR A 33 5.59 17.57 -6.30
C THR A 33 5.97 16.64 -7.45
N ASP A 34 5.41 15.44 -7.52
CA ASP A 34 5.67 14.50 -8.60
C ASP A 34 4.95 14.96 -9.88
N LYS A 35 5.64 14.96 -11.02
CA LYS A 35 5.05 15.40 -12.31
C LYS A 35 3.81 14.59 -12.74
N ALA A 36 3.67 13.37 -12.25
CA ALA A 36 2.51 12.53 -12.52
C ALA A 36 1.30 12.87 -11.63
N VAL A 37 1.49 13.69 -10.59
CA VAL A 37 0.45 14.15 -9.66
C VAL A 37 0.12 15.59 -10.00
N ASP A 38 -0.73 15.78 -11.01
CA ASP A 38 -1.17 17.11 -11.48
C ASP A 38 -2.53 17.43 -10.83
N LEU A 39 -2.49 17.85 -9.57
CA LEU A 39 -3.67 18.16 -8.77
C LEU A 39 -3.62 19.59 -8.23
N MET A 40 -4.76 20.26 -8.21
CA MET A 40 -4.92 21.63 -7.72
C MET A 40 -4.43 21.76 -6.26
N ASN A 41 -3.69 22.81 -5.97
CA ASN A 41 -3.45 23.25 -4.60
C ASN A 41 -4.71 23.96 -4.04
N SER A 42 -4.69 24.37 -2.79
CA SER A 42 -5.84 25.00 -2.12
C SER A 42 -6.27 26.30 -2.77
N GLN A 43 -5.33 27.16 -3.15
CA GLN A 43 -5.63 28.43 -3.81
C GLN A 43 -6.27 28.22 -5.19
N GLU A 44 -5.70 27.30 -5.98
CA GLU A 44 -6.24 26.93 -7.29
C GLU A 44 -7.64 26.35 -7.17
N ARG A 45 -7.87 25.48 -6.17
CA ARG A 45 -9.20 24.88 -5.93
C ARG A 45 -10.24 25.92 -5.51
N VAL A 46 -9.89 26.85 -4.63
CA VAL A 46 -10.79 27.95 -4.22
C VAL A 46 -11.07 28.87 -5.40
N ARG A 47 -10.05 29.23 -6.19
CA ARG A 47 -10.22 30.04 -7.40
C ARG A 47 -11.17 29.33 -8.40
N PHE A 48 -10.99 28.05 -8.62
CA PHE A 48 -11.87 27.26 -9.46
C PHE A 48 -13.33 27.28 -8.97
N GLY A 49 -13.53 27.16 -7.63
CA GLY A 49 -14.86 27.27 -7.02
C GLY A 49 -15.50 28.66 -7.23
N LYS A 50 -14.70 29.74 -7.12
CA LYS A 50 -15.15 31.11 -7.42
C LYS A 50 -15.61 31.24 -8.88
N GLU A 51 -14.81 30.74 -9.82
CA GLU A 51 -15.15 30.77 -11.25
C GLU A 51 -16.44 29.98 -11.55
N LEU A 52 -16.64 28.83 -10.92
CA LEU A 52 -17.90 28.07 -11.07
C LEU A 52 -19.12 28.84 -10.52
N ALA A 53 -18.95 29.50 -9.37
CA ALA A 53 -20.02 30.32 -8.79
C ALA A 53 -20.38 31.53 -9.69
N ASP A 54 -19.39 32.21 -10.25
CA ASP A 54 -19.56 33.34 -11.16
C ASP A 54 -20.27 32.91 -12.45
N GLN A 55 -20.03 31.72 -12.92
CA GLN A 55 -20.70 31.12 -14.07
C GLN A 55 -22.07 30.51 -13.74
N HIS A 56 -22.55 30.64 -12.51
CA HIS A 56 -23.82 30.09 -12.04
C HIS A 56 -23.94 28.57 -12.26
N TYR A 57 -22.82 27.84 -12.10
CA TYR A 57 -22.79 26.39 -12.22
C TYR A 57 -23.71 25.74 -11.18
N LYS A 58 -24.58 24.85 -11.63
CA LYS A 58 -25.49 24.11 -10.74
C LYS A 58 -24.87 22.81 -10.32
N PHE A 59 -24.54 22.69 -9.04
CA PHE A 59 -24.09 21.43 -8.45
C PHE A 59 -25.25 20.42 -8.33
N ALA A 60 -24.90 19.13 -8.29
CA ALA A 60 -25.89 18.09 -8.04
C ALA A 60 -26.51 18.26 -6.63
N GLU A 61 -27.79 17.97 -6.48
CA GLU A 61 -28.54 18.16 -5.22
C GLU A 61 -27.95 17.36 -4.03
N ASN A 62 -27.27 16.24 -4.31
CA ASN A 62 -26.64 15.39 -3.32
C ASN A 62 -25.15 15.69 -3.08
N MET A 63 -24.61 16.76 -3.66
CA MET A 63 -23.22 17.14 -3.46
C MET A 63 -23.01 17.70 -2.05
N PRO A 64 -22.04 17.20 -1.28
CA PRO A 64 -21.71 17.77 0.02
C PRO A 64 -21.25 19.23 -0.13
N MET A 65 -21.90 20.15 0.58
CA MET A 65 -21.53 21.56 0.61
C MET A 65 -20.42 21.81 1.63
N VAL A 66 -19.19 21.50 1.23
CA VAL A 66 -17.96 21.65 2.03
C VAL A 66 -16.97 22.58 1.33
N GLY A 67 -15.96 23.06 2.05
CA GLY A 67 -14.97 23.97 1.49
C GLY A 67 -15.59 25.29 1.02
N TYR A 68 -15.07 25.85 -0.08
CA TYR A 68 -15.54 27.11 -0.65
C TYR A 68 -17.04 27.11 -0.94
N GLU A 69 -17.56 26.06 -1.56
CA GLU A 69 -18.98 25.93 -1.92
C GLU A 69 -19.88 25.90 -0.67
N GLY A 70 -19.42 25.27 0.40
CA GLY A 70 -20.10 25.26 1.69
C GLY A 70 -20.10 26.63 2.37
N ALA A 71 -18.98 27.33 2.35
CA ALA A 71 -18.87 28.70 2.86
C ALA A 71 -19.80 29.66 2.09
N LEU A 72 -19.78 29.59 0.75
CA LEU A 72 -20.63 30.40 -0.11
C LEU A 72 -22.13 30.12 0.16
N TYR A 73 -22.51 28.85 0.32
CA TYR A 73 -23.89 28.49 0.64
C TYR A 73 -24.35 29.05 2.00
N ARG A 74 -23.51 29.01 3.03
CA ARG A 74 -23.82 29.61 4.34
C ARG A 74 -24.02 31.11 4.23
N TYR A 75 -23.17 31.80 3.50
CA TYR A 75 -23.29 33.24 3.26
C TYR A 75 -24.59 33.57 2.48
N GLN A 76 -24.86 32.90 1.39
CA GLN A 76 -26.04 33.15 0.56
C GLN A 76 -27.38 32.86 1.24
N THR A 77 -27.37 31.91 2.22
CA THR A 77 -28.55 31.57 3.01
C THR A 77 -28.67 32.37 4.32
N GLY A 78 -27.79 33.37 4.54
CA GLY A 78 -27.80 34.22 5.74
C GLY A 78 -27.35 33.51 7.02
N LYS A 79 -26.69 32.35 6.90
CA LYS A 79 -26.13 31.59 8.04
C LYS A 79 -24.70 32.04 8.40
N ALA A 80 -24.06 32.85 7.58
CA ALA A 80 -22.78 33.47 7.81
C ALA A 80 -22.81 34.90 7.32
N SER A 81 -22.08 35.82 8.00
CA SER A 81 -21.84 37.17 7.56
C SER A 81 -20.82 37.19 6.40
N TRP A 82 -20.67 38.35 5.76
CA TRP A 82 -19.66 38.54 4.73
C TRP A 82 -18.23 38.39 5.29
N GLU A 83 -17.99 38.90 6.51
CA GLU A 83 -16.71 38.81 7.18
C GLU A 83 -16.34 37.35 7.47
N GLU A 84 -17.24 36.59 8.10
CA GLU A 84 -17.06 35.15 8.35
C GLU A 84 -16.81 34.36 7.06
N PHE A 85 -17.52 34.68 5.98
CA PHE A 85 -17.28 34.07 4.68
C PHE A 85 -15.88 34.34 4.15
N GLN A 86 -15.40 35.59 4.23
CA GLN A 86 -14.07 35.98 3.76
C GLN A 86 -12.97 35.30 4.58
N ASP A 87 -13.12 35.25 5.90
CA ASP A 87 -12.17 34.58 6.80
C ASP A 87 -12.09 33.08 6.48
N GLU A 88 -13.23 32.44 6.32
CA GLU A 88 -13.29 31.01 5.99
C GLU A 88 -12.66 30.71 4.62
N VAL A 89 -12.94 31.54 3.61
CA VAL A 89 -12.33 31.40 2.28
C VAL A 89 -10.80 31.57 2.35
N SER A 90 -10.33 32.59 3.08
CA SER A 90 -8.90 32.84 3.30
C SER A 90 -8.22 31.67 3.98
N TRP A 91 -8.89 31.04 4.94
CA TRP A 91 -8.41 29.85 5.60
C TRP A 91 -8.30 28.66 4.63
N TYR A 92 -9.35 28.38 3.84
CA TYR A 92 -9.31 27.31 2.83
C TYR A 92 -8.19 27.48 1.80
N GLU A 93 -7.85 28.73 1.42
CA GLU A 93 -6.73 29.01 0.50
C GLU A 93 -5.36 28.59 1.07
N GLN A 94 -5.23 28.48 2.39
CA GLN A 94 -3.96 28.24 3.08
C GLN A 94 -3.77 26.78 3.54
N VAL A 95 -4.82 25.99 3.65
CA VAL A 95 -4.81 24.64 4.27
C VAL A 95 -3.79 23.70 3.62
N ASN A 96 -3.81 23.54 2.30
CA ASN A 96 -2.88 22.71 1.52
C ASN A 96 -2.60 21.31 2.09
N THR A 97 -3.63 20.59 2.52
CA THR A 97 -3.49 19.24 3.07
C THR A 97 -2.72 18.32 2.11
N ASP A 98 -1.71 17.64 2.62
CA ASP A 98 -1.02 16.56 1.90
C ASP A 98 -1.69 15.22 2.24
N TRP A 99 -2.76 14.88 1.47
CA TRP A 99 -3.48 13.62 1.64
C TRP A 99 -2.60 12.39 1.42
N PHE A 100 -1.56 12.51 0.57
CA PHE A 100 -0.60 11.43 0.42
C PHE A 100 0.24 11.23 1.68
N ASP A 101 0.62 12.32 2.37
CA ASP A 101 1.33 12.19 3.65
C ASP A 101 0.44 11.64 4.76
N VAL A 102 -0.83 12.07 4.79
CA VAL A 102 -1.81 11.57 5.78
C VAL A 102 -2.04 10.07 5.63
N LEU A 103 -2.20 9.57 4.40
CA LEU A 103 -2.69 8.22 4.12
C LEU A 103 -1.60 7.22 3.72
N THR A 104 -0.44 7.72 3.27
CA THR A 104 0.62 6.87 2.73
C THR A 104 1.95 7.13 3.40
N ARG A 105 2.91 6.24 3.15
CA ARG A 105 4.28 6.32 3.67
C ARG A 105 5.29 5.79 2.67
N ASP A 106 6.53 6.24 2.78
CA ASP A 106 7.65 5.54 2.17
C ASP A 106 7.83 4.19 2.89
N THR A 107 8.17 3.14 2.16
CA THR A 107 8.23 1.78 2.70
C THR A 107 9.55 1.10 2.46
N TYR A 108 9.91 0.21 3.40
CA TYR A 108 11.02 -0.69 3.29
C TYR A 108 10.54 -2.13 3.47
N SER A 109 10.73 -2.93 2.43
CA SER A 109 10.39 -4.36 2.45
C SER A 109 11.66 -5.18 2.28
N HIS A 110 11.72 -6.35 2.89
CA HIS A 110 12.88 -7.23 2.80
C HIS A 110 12.47 -8.71 2.79
N ASP A 111 13.31 -9.49 2.13
CA ASP A 111 13.18 -10.93 2.03
C ASP A 111 14.52 -11.59 2.41
N HIS A 112 14.45 -12.64 3.20
CA HIS A 112 15.59 -13.45 3.63
C HIS A 112 15.29 -14.91 3.34
N THR A 113 16.16 -15.58 2.64
CA THR A 113 16.06 -17.01 2.39
C THR A 113 17.37 -17.70 2.71
N LEU A 114 17.35 -18.61 3.69
CA LEU A 114 18.44 -19.49 4.03
C LEU A 114 18.12 -20.90 3.50
N SER A 115 19.06 -21.55 2.85
CA SER A 115 18.87 -22.94 2.43
C SER A 115 20.15 -23.77 2.60
N VAL A 116 19.94 -25.05 2.82
CA VAL A 116 20.99 -26.05 2.85
C VAL A 116 20.59 -27.24 1.98
N SER A 117 21.52 -27.74 1.19
CA SER A 117 21.32 -28.92 0.35
C SER A 117 22.59 -29.77 0.30
N GLY A 118 22.42 -31.06 0.13
CA GLY A 118 23.54 -32.02 0.02
C GLY A 118 23.03 -33.43 -0.01
N GLY A 119 23.98 -34.39 0.11
CA GLY A 119 23.63 -35.78 0.25
C GLY A 119 24.62 -36.73 -0.38
N SER A 120 24.32 -38.04 -0.27
CA SER A 120 25.00 -39.15 -0.92
C SER A 120 24.16 -39.73 -2.07
N GLU A 121 24.61 -40.81 -2.68
CA GLU A 121 23.82 -41.56 -3.67
C GLU A 121 22.53 -42.11 -3.05
N ASP A 122 22.57 -42.46 -1.74
CA ASP A 122 21.44 -43.06 -1.04
C ASP A 122 20.48 -42.03 -0.42
N ILE A 123 20.99 -40.88 0.02
CA ILE A 123 20.20 -39.87 0.75
C ILE A 123 20.53 -38.48 0.20
N ARG A 124 19.52 -37.76 -0.24
CA ARG A 124 19.65 -36.36 -0.70
C ARG A 124 18.63 -35.50 0.03
N TYR A 125 19.06 -34.33 0.48
CA TYR A 125 18.22 -33.41 1.22
C TYR A 125 18.32 -31.98 0.69
N TYR A 126 17.22 -31.25 0.79
CA TYR A 126 17.11 -29.81 0.62
C TYR A 126 16.20 -29.25 1.70
N VAL A 127 16.71 -28.29 2.45
CA VAL A 127 15.93 -27.55 3.48
C VAL A 127 16.07 -26.09 3.21
N SER A 128 14.98 -25.32 3.28
CA SER A 128 15.02 -23.86 3.22
C SER A 128 14.04 -23.23 4.19
N LEU A 129 14.46 -22.09 4.72
CA LEU A 129 13.67 -21.20 5.56
C LEU A 129 13.65 -19.83 4.91
N GLY A 130 12.47 -19.25 4.77
CA GLY A 130 12.27 -17.91 4.24
C GLY A 130 11.51 -17.03 5.23
N TYR A 131 11.92 -15.76 5.31
CA TYR A 131 11.17 -14.72 5.98
C TYR A 131 11.03 -13.53 5.03
N ASN A 132 9.80 -13.11 4.81
CA ASN A 132 9.44 -11.95 3.99
C ASN A 132 8.66 -10.96 4.84
N HIS A 133 9.13 -9.72 4.86
CA HIS A 133 8.40 -8.58 5.41
C HIS A 133 8.11 -7.58 4.30
N GLU A 134 6.84 -7.26 4.09
CA GLU A 134 6.40 -6.33 3.09
C GLU A 134 5.52 -5.24 3.71
N ASP A 135 6.02 -4.01 3.70
CA ASP A 135 5.25 -2.82 4.04
C ASP A 135 4.52 -2.29 2.80
N GLY A 136 3.23 -2.03 2.96
CA GLY A 136 2.44 -1.35 1.93
C GLY A 136 2.59 0.16 1.99
N VAL A 137 2.52 0.82 0.83
CA VAL A 137 2.56 2.28 0.72
C VAL A 137 1.41 2.94 1.48
N THR A 138 0.22 2.35 1.47
CA THR A 138 -0.88 2.78 2.33
C THR A 138 -0.56 2.46 3.79
N LYS A 139 -0.64 3.45 4.69
CA LYS A 139 -0.45 3.26 6.14
C LYS A 139 -1.35 2.14 6.63
N THR A 140 -0.92 1.40 7.65
CA THR A 140 -1.60 0.22 8.23
C THR A 140 -1.51 -1.07 7.41
N THR A 141 -1.11 -1.04 6.14
CA THR A 141 -0.96 -2.26 5.35
C THR A 141 0.44 -2.85 5.54
N LYS A 142 0.50 -4.15 5.85
CA LYS A 142 1.75 -4.92 5.94
C LYS A 142 1.50 -6.41 5.82
N THR A 143 2.51 -7.13 5.38
CA THR A 143 2.50 -8.59 5.32
C THR A 143 3.80 -9.14 5.89
N ASP A 144 3.69 -10.04 6.85
CA ASP A 144 4.79 -10.88 7.35
C ASP A 144 4.53 -12.31 6.92
N ARG A 145 5.50 -12.96 6.26
CA ARG A 145 5.39 -14.34 5.80
C ARG A 145 6.63 -15.13 6.16
N MET A 146 6.42 -16.27 6.81
CA MET A 146 7.43 -17.27 7.05
C MET A 146 7.14 -18.50 6.19
N THR A 147 8.16 -19.02 5.50
CA THR A 147 8.07 -20.21 4.68
C THR A 147 9.12 -21.22 5.10
N SER A 148 8.77 -22.49 5.09
CA SER A 148 9.69 -23.59 5.33
C SER A 148 9.45 -24.68 4.28
N MET A 149 10.54 -25.21 3.75
CA MET A 149 10.52 -26.33 2.82
C MET A 149 11.58 -27.34 3.26
N ALA A 150 11.21 -28.62 3.29
CA ALA A 150 12.14 -29.72 3.50
C ALA A 150 11.83 -30.85 2.52
N ASN A 151 12.80 -31.22 1.72
CA ASN A 151 12.71 -32.33 0.78
C ASN A 151 13.81 -33.35 1.14
N LEU A 152 13.43 -34.62 1.26
CA LEU A 152 14.33 -35.73 1.56
C LEU A 152 14.03 -36.87 0.58
N ASP A 153 15.04 -37.28 -0.17
CA ASP A 153 14.98 -38.42 -1.08
C ASP A 153 15.89 -39.52 -0.51
N ILE A 154 15.35 -40.72 -0.27
CA ILE A 154 16.07 -41.87 0.27
C ILE A 154 15.94 -43.03 -0.69
N ASN A 155 17.07 -43.53 -1.17
CA ASN A 155 17.13 -44.78 -1.97
C ASN A 155 17.47 -45.94 -1.00
N PHE A 156 16.44 -46.66 -0.55
CA PHE A 156 16.61 -47.75 0.40
C PHE A 156 17.21 -49.01 -0.26
N MET A 157 16.83 -49.28 -1.53
CA MET A 157 17.26 -50.41 -2.33
C MET A 157 17.23 -50.01 -3.79
N LYS A 158 17.81 -50.77 -4.69
CA LYS A 158 17.80 -50.52 -6.14
C LYS A 158 16.42 -50.24 -6.71
N ASN A 159 15.36 -50.80 -6.09
CA ASN A 159 13.98 -50.72 -6.56
C ASN A 159 13.05 -50.01 -5.57
N LEU A 160 13.57 -49.43 -4.47
CA LEU A 160 12.77 -48.74 -3.45
C LEU A 160 13.32 -47.36 -3.16
N GLN A 161 12.59 -46.33 -3.58
CA GLN A 161 12.85 -44.95 -3.28
C GLN A 161 11.73 -44.36 -2.41
N VAL A 162 12.09 -43.73 -1.32
CA VAL A 162 11.17 -42.96 -0.46
C VAL A 162 11.43 -41.48 -0.65
N ARG A 163 10.38 -40.73 -0.88
CA ARG A 163 10.44 -39.26 -1.02
C ARG A 163 9.54 -38.63 0.02
N PHE A 164 10.14 -37.76 0.81
CA PHE A 164 9.44 -36.93 1.79
C PHE A 164 9.52 -35.47 1.37
N ALA A 165 8.40 -34.76 1.38
CA ALA A 165 8.31 -33.34 1.09
C ALA A 165 7.42 -32.67 2.13
N LEU A 166 7.96 -31.68 2.84
CA LEU A 166 7.25 -30.83 3.77
C LEU A 166 7.31 -29.40 3.26
N ASN A 167 6.14 -28.75 3.19
CA ASN A 167 6.03 -27.32 2.91
C ASN A 167 5.13 -26.68 3.96
N ALA A 168 5.60 -25.64 4.60
CA ALA A 168 4.84 -24.85 5.56
C ALA A 168 4.92 -23.37 5.21
N ASN A 169 3.79 -22.67 5.38
CA ASN A 169 3.67 -21.24 5.18
C ASN A 169 2.80 -20.65 6.28
N ILE A 170 3.33 -19.63 6.97
CA ILE A 170 2.59 -18.84 7.95
C ILE A 170 2.61 -17.40 7.46
N GLN A 171 1.44 -16.81 7.30
CA GLN A 171 1.31 -15.42 6.85
C GLN A 171 0.40 -14.64 7.78
N LYS A 172 0.89 -13.46 8.19
CA LYS A 172 0.11 -12.44 8.89
C LYS A 172 -0.02 -11.23 7.98
N LYS A 173 -1.25 -10.85 7.66
CA LYS A 173 -1.54 -9.71 6.79
C LYS A 173 -2.44 -8.72 7.52
N ASN A 174 -2.02 -7.45 7.54
CA ASN A 174 -2.87 -6.33 7.91
C ASN A 174 -3.23 -5.57 6.63
N HIS A 175 -4.50 -5.22 6.45
CA HIS A 175 -4.99 -4.47 5.30
C HIS A 175 -6.17 -3.59 5.73
N LEU A 176 -6.46 -2.59 4.93
CA LEU A 176 -7.68 -1.82 5.09
C LEU A 176 -8.90 -2.70 4.77
N GLN A 177 -10.07 -2.28 5.23
CA GLN A 177 -11.32 -2.92 4.80
C GLN A 177 -11.47 -2.81 3.27
N ASP A 178 -12.07 -3.81 2.66
CA ASP A 178 -12.14 -3.96 1.19
C ASP A 178 -12.85 -2.80 0.48
N ASN A 179 -13.67 -2.04 1.20
CA ASN A 179 -14.39 -0.87 0.68
C ASN A 179 -13.65 0.47 0.86
N ILE A 180 -12.42 0.45 1.42
CA ILE A 180 -11.62 1.67 1.66
C ILE A 180 -10.43 1.69 0.70
N ASP A 181 -10.46 2.60 -0.27
CA ASP A 181 -9.33 2.88 -1.15
C ASP A 181 -8.68 4.21 -0.77
N ALA A 182 -7.63 4.12 0.04
CA ALA A 182 -6.88 5.28 0.52
C ALA A 182 -6.19 6.06 -0.62
N MET A 183 -5.74 5.38 -1.68
CA MET A 183 -5.12 6.03 -2.82
C MET A 183 -6.16 6.82 -3.62
N ASN A 184 -7.30 6.20 -3.92
CA ASN A 184 -8.41 6.90 -4.59
C ASN A 184 -8.89 8.10 -3.77
N TYR A 185 -8.94 7.98 -2.44
CA TYR A 185 -9.27 9.09 -1.55
C TYR A 185 -8.25 10.23 -1.66
N ALA A 186 -6.95 9.93 -1.62
CA ALA A 186 -5.89 10.92 -1.73
C ALA A 186 -5.89 11.68 -3.06
N TYR A 187 -6.23 11.00 -4.17
CA TYR A 187 -6.31 11.62 -5.49
C TYR A 187 -7.57 12.47 -5.69
N ASN A 188 -8.68 12.13 -5.05
CA ASN A 188 -9.97 12.77 -5.31
C ASN A 188 -10.40 13.77 -4.23
N THR A 189 -9.72 13.80 -3.08
CA THR A 189 -10.04 14.76 -2.02
C THR A 189 -9.26 16.06 -2.23
N THR A 190 -9.98 17.18 -2.18
CA THR A 190 -9.37 18.49 -2.32
C THR A 190 -8.39 18.81 -1.20
N ARG A 191 -7.29 19.44 -1.54
CA ARG A 191 -6.28 19.91 -0.58
C ARG A 191 -6.76 21.09 0.27
N ALA A 192 -7.84 21.77 -0.15
CA ALA A 192 -8.44 22.87 0.60
C ALA A 192 -9.21 22.42 1.85
N LEU A 193 -9.42 21.12 2.06
CA LEU A 193 -10.01 20.60 3.29
C LEU A 193 -8.92 20.16 4.28
N PRO A 194 -9.07 20.44 5.59
CA PRO A 194 -8.14 19.97 6.62
C PRO A 194 -8.28 18.46 6.80
N ALA A 195 -7.18 17.80 7.17
CA ALA A 195 -7.19 16.38 7.51
C ALA A 195 -7.76 16.12 8.92
N PHE A 196 -7.65 17.10 9.80
CA PHE A 196 -8.06 17.03 11.20
C PHE A 196 -8.79 18.32 11.56
N ASN A 197 -9.69 18.25 12.50
CA ASN A 197 -10.30 19.44 13.09
C ASN A 197 -9.28 20.25 13.89
N GLU A 198 -9.64 21.47 14.30
CA GLU A 198 -8.77 22.34 15.10
C GLU A 198 -8.35 21.72 16.45
N ASP A 199 -9.15 20.80 16.99
CA ASP A 199 -8.87 20.03 18.20
C ASP A 199 -7.99 18.78 17.95
N GLY A 200 -7.58 18.52 16.70
CA GLY A 200 -6.76 17.38 16.29
C GLY A 200 -7.50 16.06 16.12
N SER A 201 -8.84 16.08 16.18
CA SER A 201 -9.70 14.90 16.00
C SER A 201 -10.03 14.62 14.52
#